data_fa1e15aeccf2d5fa85973443323ac4bc
#
_entry.id   fa1e15aeccf2d5fa85973443323ac4bc
#
_cell.length_a   1.000
_cell.length_b   1.000
_cell.length_c   1.000
_cell.angle_alpha   90.00
_cell.angle_beta   90.00
_cell.angle_gamma   90.00
#
_symmetry.space_group_name_H-M   'P 1'
#
loop_
_entity.id
_entity.type
_entity.pdbx_description
1 polymer ?
#
loop_
_entity_poly.entity_id
_entity_poly.type
_entity_poly.pdbx_seq_one_letter_code
_entity_poly.pdbx_strand_id
1 'polypeptide(L)'
;IGFRFIDTAGIRETKDVVESIGIKKTFEKIDQAQVILYLFNSLEFNVSGLKFQVEIEKIKNKFPLKPLIVIINKVDLLSQEQIVAIEKQLETLNLKLLKISAKQNLGIDELKNQLLSFVNTGALRNNETIVTNTRHYDSLLKALDEIQKVKHGLETNLSSDLMALDIREALFQFGLITGQVTND
;
A
#
# COMPACT_ATOMS: atom_id res chain seq x y z
N ILE A 1 -5.60 -0.51 13.47
CA ILE A 1 -5.10 -0.74 12.11
C ILE A 1 -3.64 -0.33 12.08
N GLY A 2 -2.75 -1.24 11.63
CA GLY A 2 -1.33 -0.96 11.45
C GLY A 2 -1.03 -0.60 9.99
N PHE A 3 -0.24 0.45 9.76
CA PHE A 3 0.29 0.81 8.44
C PHE A 3 1.78 0.50 8.40
N ARG A 4 2.21 -0.17 7.34
CA ARG A 4 3.63 -0.37 7.06
C ARG A 4 4.08 0.67 6.03
N PHE A 5 4.97 1.55 6.43
CA PHE A 5 5.60 2.50 5.52
C PHE A 5 6.86 1.90 4.90
N ILE A 6 7.03 2.10 3.61
CA ILE A 6 8.22 1.70 2.86
C ILE A 6 8.88 2.98 2.39
N ASP A 7 10.01 3.34 2.98
CA ASP A 7 10.80 4.46 2.49
C ASP A 7 11.55 4.06 1.22
N THR A 8 11.60 4.98 0.26
CA THR A 8 12.21 4.74 -1.04
C THR A 8 13.17 5.88 -1.40
N ALA A 9 14.20 5.57 -2.19
CA ALA A 9 14.96 6.60 -2.86
C ALA A 9 14.03 7.42 -3.76
N GLY A 10 14.25 8.73 -3.87
CA GLY A 10 13.45 9.59 -4.75
C GLY A 10 13.47 9.09 -6.20
N ILE A 11 12.45 9.49 -6.99
CA ILE A 11 12.33 9.12 -8.41
C ILE A 11 12.90 10.18 -9.36
N ARG A 12 13.78 11.04 -8.87
CA ARG A 12 14.43 12.09 -9.68
C ARG A 12 15.29 11.44 -10.76
N GLU A 13 15.11 11.88 -11.99
CA GLU A 13 15.95 11.42 -13.08
C GLU A 13 17.39 11.88 -12.87
N THR A 14 18.30 10.93 -12.97
CA THR A 14 19.74 11.15 -12.85
C THR A 14 20.49 10.41 -13.93
N LYS A 15 21.68 10.92 -14.25
CA LYS A 15 22.64 10.25 -15.14
C LYS A 15 23.53 9.24 -14.40
N ASP A 16 23.41 9.18 -13.06
CA ASP A 16 24.19 8.27 -12.25
C ASP A 16 23.58 6.85 -12.27
N VAL A 17 24.42 5.86 -12.52
CA VAL A 17 24.03 4.44 -12.61
C VAL A 17 23.48 3.93 -11.27
N VAL A 18 24.06 4.35 -10.16
CA VAL A 18 23.63 3.93 -8.80
C VAL A 18 22.24 4.46 -8.51
N GLU A 19 21.97 5.70 -8.86
CA GLU A 19 20.67 6.35 -8.65
C GLU A 19 19.60 5.79 -9.60
N SER A 20 19.96 5.39 -10.83
CA SER A 20 19.05 4.70 -11.76
C SER A 20 18.58 3.34 -11.24
N ILE A 21 19.44 2.60 -10.54
CA ILE A 21 19.08 1.36 -9.81
C ILE A 21 18.11 1.67 -8.68
N GLY A 22 18.34 2.78 -7.96
CA GLY A 22 17.43 3.27 -6.91
C GLY A 22 16.03 3.54 -7.43
N ILE A 23 15.91 4.22 -8.58
CA ILE A 23 14.64 4.51 -9.24
C ILE A 23 13.89 3.22 -9.59
N LYS A 24 14.58 2.21 -10.16
CA LYS A 24 13.98 0.91 -10.48
C LYS A 24 13.42 0.23 -9.24
N LYS A 25 14.20 0.18 -8.16
CA LYS A 25 13.76 -0.37 -6.86
C LYS A 25 12.57 0.39 -6.29
N THR A 26 12.53 1.72 -6.45
CA THR A 26 11.39 2.54 -6.04
C THR A 26 10.12 2.09 -6.78
N PHE A 27 10.16 1.91 -8.09
CA PHE A 27 9.01 1.44 -8.85
C PHE A 27 8.58 0.02 -8.47
N GLU A 28 9.51 -0.88 -8.17
CA GLU A 28 9.21 -2.22 -7.65
C GLU A 28 8.49 -2.14 -6.28
N LYS A 29 8.89 -1.20 -5.42
CA LYS A 29 8.21 -0.99 -4.13
C LYS A 29 6.83 -0.34 -4.29
N ILE A 30 6.68 0.59 -5.22
CA ILE A 30 5.38 1.16 -5.58
C ILE A 30 4.44 0.06 -6.08
N ASP A 31 4.95 -0.88 -6.87
CA ASP A 31 4.13 -1.99 -7.36
C ASP A 31 3.59 -2.87 -6.22
N GLN A 32 4.36 -3.07 -5.18
CA GLN A 32 3.96 -3.82 -3.98
C GLN A 32 3.09 -3.02 -2.99
N ALA A 33 3.08 -1.69 -3.09
CA ALA A 33 2.34 -0.84 -2.18
C ALA A 33 0.85 -0.78 -2.52
N GLN A 34 0.00 -0.64 -1.52
CA GLN A 34 -1.45 -0.45 -1.69
C GLN A 34 -1.82 1.02 -1.89
N VAL A 35 -1.07 1.93 -1.29
CA VAL A 35 -1.24 3.38 -1.40
C VAL A 35 0.12 4.01 -1.64
N ILE A 36 0.16 5.00 -2.51
CA ILE A 36 1.37 5.76 -2.83
C ILE A 36 1.28 7.12 -2.13
N LEU A 37 2.30 7.45 -1.35
CA LEU A 37 2.47 8.78 -0.78
C LEU A 37 3.61 9.48 -1.52
N TYR A 38 3.27 10.49 -2.32
CA TYR A 38 4.28 11.31 -2.98
C TYR A 38 4.52 12.57 -2.17
N LEU A 39 5.66 12.61 -1.49
CA LEU A 39 6.04 13.68 -0.57
C LEU A 39 7.08 14.59 -1.21
N PHE A 40 6.84 15.89 -1.19
CA PHE A 40 7.84 16.88 -1.63
C PHE A 40 7.94 18.07 -0.67
N ASN A 41 9.08 18.74 -0.74
CA ASN A 41 9.37 19.93 0.04
C ASN A 41 8.77 21.16 -0.65
N SER A 42 7.93 21.90 0.04
CA SER A 42 7.27 23.10 -0.49
C SER A 42 8.24 24.16 -1.00
N LEU A 43 9.41 24.31 -0.38
CA LEU A 43 10.42 25.29 -0.77
C LEU A 43 11.06 24.99 -2.14
N GLU A 44 11.06 23.73 -2.55
CA GLU A 44 11.61 23.31 -3.85
C GLU A 44 10.61 23.48 -5.00
N PHE A 45 9.34 23.69 -4.68
CA PHE A 45 8.28 23.74 -5.68
C PHE A 45 8.45 24.91 -6.68
N ASN A 46 8.83 26.08 -6.21
CA ASN A 46 9.02 27.25 -7.06
C ASN A 46 10.14 27.06 -8.11
N VAL A 47 11.11 26.19 -7.83
CA VAL A 47 12.24 25.90 -8.72
C VAL A 47 11.97 24.67 -9.59
N SER A 48 11.16 23.74 -9.12
CA SER A 48 11.02 22.40 -9.69
C SER A 48 9.57 21.98 -9.92
N GLY A 49 8.60 22.89 -9.87
CA GLY A 49 7.17 22.56 -9.95
C GLY A 49 6.79 21.71 -11.17
N LEU A 50 7.32 22.05 -12.35
CA LEU A 50 7.11 21.26 -13.57
C LEU A 50 7.69 19.85 -13.46
N LYS A 51 8.84 19.66 -12.80
CA LYS A 51 9.42 18.35 -12.60
C LYS A 51 8.54 17.48 -11.71
N PHE A 52 8.00 18.04 -10.63
CA PHE A 52 7.07 17.33 -9.75
C PHE A 52 5.81 16.87 -10.49
N GLN A 53 5.25 17.73 -11.36
CA GLN A 53 4.11 17.35 -12.19
C GLN A 53 4.43 16.16 -13.09
N VAL A 54 5.57 16.20 -13.80
CA VAL A 54 6.01 15.10 -14.68
C VAL A 54 6.24 13.80 -13.89
N GLU A 55 6.84 13.88 -12.71
CA GLU A 55 7.06 12.72 -11.85
C GLU A 55 5.74 12.11 -11.36
N ILE A 56 4.79 12.93 -10.92
CA ILE A 56 3.46 12.52 -10.50
C ILE A 56 2.70 11.87 -11.66
N GLU A 57 2.74 12.47 -12.85
CA GLU A 57 2.12 11.90 -14.06
C GLU A 57 2.74 10.56 -14.45
N LYS A 58 4.05 10.39 -14.36
CA LYS A 58 4.73 9.10 -14.58
C LYS A 58 4.22 8.03 -13.64
N ILE A 59 4.08 8.36 -12.36
CA ILE A 59 3.52 7.42 -11.36
C ILE A 59 2.08 7.06 -11.72
N LYS A 60 1.24 8.07 -11.96
CA LYS A 60 -0.18 7.90 -12.28
C LYS A 60 -0.40 7.05 -13.53
N ASN A 61 0.39 7.31 -14.59
CA ASN A 61 0.30 6.56 -15.84
C ASN A 61 0.76 5.10 -15.68
N LYS A 62 1.78 4.87 -14.85
CA LYS A 62 2.30 3.52 -14.63
C LYS A 62 1.44 2.70 -13.67
N PHE A 63 0.77 3.36 -12.71
CA PHE A 63 -0.05 2.72 -11.68
C PHE A 63 -1.44 3.36 -11.58
N PRO A 64 -2.25 3.32 -12.65
CA PRO A 64 -3.50 4.08 -12.73
C PRO A 64 -4.56 3.66 -11.72
N LEU A 65 -4.49 2.43 -11.21
CA LEU A 65 -5.45 1.90 -10.24
C LEU A 65 -5.02 2.08 -8.79
N LYS A 66 -3.79 2.55 -8.53
CA LYS A 66 -3.30 2.73 -7.16
C LYS A 66 -3.67 4.11 -6.63
N PRO A 67 -4.24 4.20 -5.42
CA PRO A 67 -4.45 5.48 -4.76
C PRO A 67 -3.13 6.23 -4.61
N LEU A 68 -3.09 7.48 -5.08
CA LEU A 68 -1.95 8.37 -4.97
C LEU A 68 -2.35 9.61 -4.20
N ILE A 69 -1.66 9.88 -3.10
CA ILE A 69 -1.79 11.09 -2.29
C ILE A 69 -0.54 11.92 -2.49
N VAL A 70 -0.73 13.16 -2.93
CA VAL A 70 0.36 14.14 -3.03
C VAL A 70 0.42 14.94 -1.74
N ILE A 71 1.59 15.03 -1.14
CA ILE A 71 1.81 15.66 0.16
C ILE A 71 2.84 16.77 0.02
N ILE A 72 2.42 17.99 0.35
CA ILE A 72 3.34 19.13 0.48
C ILE A 72 3.77 19.23 1.93
N ASN A 73 5.06 19.07 2.19
CA ASN A 73 5.63 19.25 3.52
C ASN A 73 6.28 20.63 3.69
N LYS A 74 6.46 21.04 4.94
CA LYS A 74 7.03 22.32 5.38
C LYS A 74 6.17 23.54 4.99
N VAL A 75 4.85 23.36 5.00
CA VAL A 75 3.93 24.47 4.69
C VAL A 75 4.00 25.61 5.71
N ASP A 76 4.54 25.35 6.89
CA ASP A 76 4.84 26.34 7.92
C ASP A 76 5.86 27.43 7.48
N LEU A 77 6.58 27.18 6.40
CA LEU A 77 7.57 28.10 5.85
C LEU A 77 7.04 28.91 4.64
N LEU A 78 5.77 28.72 4.27
CA LEU A 78 5.15 29.40 3.12
C LEU A 78 4.13 30.44 3.57
N SER A 79 3.98 31.51 2.76
CA SER A 79 2.83 32.40 2.87
C SER A 79 1.57 31.74 2.31
N GLN A 80 0.40 32.26 2.70
CA GLN A 80 -0.89 31.76 2.19
C GLN A 80 -0.98 31.90 0.66
N GLU A 81 -0.46 32.97 0.08
CA GLU A 81 -0.45 33.19 -1.37
C GLU A 81 0.40 32.15 -2.10
N GLN A 82 1.55 31.76 -1.52
CA GLN A 82 2.40 30.70 -2.08
C GLN A 82 1.70 29.34 -2.04
N ILE A 83 0.98 29.03 -0.97
CA ILE A 83 0.21 27.78 -0.85
C ILE A 83 -0.86 27.73 -1.94
N VAL A 84 -1.64 28.80 -2.11
CA VAL A 84 -2.68 28.89 -3.14
C VAL A 84 -2.09 28.77 -4.55
N ALA A 85 -0.93 29.36 -4.80
CA ALA A 85 -0.26 29.26 -6.10
C ALA A 85 0.15 27.80 -6.41
N ILE A 86 0.66 27.07 -5.41
CA ILE A 86 1.01 25.64 -5.55
C ILE A 86 -0.25 24.80 -5.81
N GLU A 87 -1.31 25.03 -5.04
CA GLU A 87 -2.58 24.33 -5.22
C GLU A 87 -3.12 24.49 -6.64
N LYS A 88 -3.16 25.73 -7.14
CA LYS A 88 -3.62 26.03 -8.49
C LYS A 88 -2.80 25.33 -9.58
N GLN A 89 -1.48 25.24 -9.41
CA GLN A 89 -0.63 24.53 -10.38
C GLN A 89 -0.86 23.01 -10.37
N LEU A 90 -1.16 22.44 -9.22
CA LEU A 90 -1.39 21.00 -9.08
C LEU A 90 -2.85 20.57 -9.31
N GLU A 91 -3.78 21.54 -9.37
CA GLU A 91 -5.21 21.29 -9.61
C GLU A 91 -5.46 20.54 -10.93
N THR A 92 -4.64 20.83 -11.95
CA THR A 92 -4.71 20.17 -13.27
C THR A 92 -4.51 18.67 -13.21
N LEU A 93 -3.84 18.15 -12.17
CA LEU A 93 -3.57 16.74 -12.00
C LEU A 93 -4.79 15.96 -11.45
N ASN A 94 -5.82 16.66 -11.00
CA ASN A 94 -7.02 16.08 -10.37
C ASN A 94 -6.67 15.01 -9.31
N LEU A 95 -5.75 15.38 -8.41
CA LEU A 95 -5.27 14.54 -7.33
C LEU A 95 -5.55 15.17 -5.98
N LYS A 96 -5.73 14.31 -4.96
CA LYS A 96 -5.85 14.81 -3.60
C LYS A 96 -4.51 15.31 -3.09
N LEU A 97 -4.47 16.60 -2.75
CA LEU A 97 -3.31 17.29 -2.20
C LEU A 97 -3.49 17.47 -0.70
N LEU A 98 -2.52 17.03 0.08
CA LEU A 98 -2.46 17.27 1.52
C LEU A 98 -1.31 18.23 1.84
N LYS A 99 -1.59 19.15 2.75
CA LYS A 99 -0.63 20.14 3.24
C LYS A 99 -0.21 19.78 4.65
N ILE A 100 1.07 19.55 4.88
CA ILE A 100 1.56 19.21 6.21
C ILE A 100 2.78 20.06 6.61
N SER A 101 2.98 20.19 7.89
CA SER A 101 4.28 20.48 8.49
C SER A 101 4.61 19.37 9.49
N ALA A 102 5.51 18.47 9.09
CA ALA A 102 5.96 17.40 9.97
C ALA A 102 6.62 17.95 11.25
N LYS A 103 7.30 19.11 11.15
CA LYS A 103 7.95 19.77 12.28
C LYS A 103 6.95 20.32 13.30
N GLN A 104 5.83 20.88 12.83
CA GLN A 104 4.81 21.50 13.69
C GLN A 104 3.61 20.57 13.92
N ASN A 105 3.65 19.36 13.41
CA ASN A 105 2.56 18.39 13.48
C ASN A 105 1.23 18.88 12.84
N LEU A 106 1.32 19.80 11.87
CA LEU A 106 0.15 20.31 11.14
C LEU A 106 -0.26 19.37 10.02
N GLY A 107 -1.56 19.16 9.81
CA GLY A 107 -2.11 18.34 8.73
C GLY A 107 -1.89 16.83 8.88
N ILE A 108 -1.23 16.38 9.97
CA ILE A 108 -0.93 14.96 10.19
C ILE A 108 -2.19 14.15 10.46
N ASP A 109 -3.16 14.71 11.18
CA ASP A 109 -4.42 14.01 11.47
C ASP A 109 -5.29 13.90 10.20
N GLU A 110 -5.24 14.88 9.30
CA GLU A 110 -5.89 14.78 7.99
C GLU A 110 -5.26 13.66 7.15
N LEU A 111 -3.93 13.54 7.14
CA LEU A 111 -3.22 12.43 6.48
C LEU A 111 -3.63 11.08 7.05
N LYS A 112 -3.69 10.94 8.39
CA LYS A 112 -4.16 9.70 9.05
C LYS A 112 -5.59 9.36 8.65
N ASN A 113 -6.50 10.33 8.67
CA ASN A 113 -7.90 10.14 8.29
C ASN A 113 -8.02 9.73 6.82
N GLN A 114 -7.21 10.31 5.95
CA GLN A 114 -7.16 9.94 4.55
C GLN A 114 -6.67 8.51 4.35
N LEU A 115 -5.63 8.07 5.06
CA LEU A 115 -5.15 6.69 5.01
C LEU A 115 -6.21 5.71 5.54
N LEU A 116 -6.88 6.06 6.64
CA LEU A 116 -7.98 5.26 7.19
C LEU A 116 -9.17 5.16 6.23
N SER A 117 -9.47 6.20 5.47
CA SER A 117 -10.57 6.19 4.51
C SER A 117 -10.37 5.13 3.42
N PHE A 118 -9.15 4.91 2.95
CA PHE A 118 -8.87 3.84 1.98
C PHE A 118 -9.17 2.45 2.54
N VAL A 119 -8.91 2.23 3.82
CA VAL A 119 -9.22 0.96 4.49
C VAL A 119 -10.73 0.79 4.69
N ASN A 120 -11.41 1.84 5.15
CA ASN A 120 -12.84 1.80 5.49
C ASN A 120 -13.75 1.72 4.26
N THR A 121 -13.39 2.38 3.16
CA THR A 121 -14.19 2.37 1.93
C THR A 121 -14.04 1.10 1.11
N GLY A 122 -13.17 0.17 1.52
CA GLY A 122 -12.86 -1.01 0.73
C GLY A 122 -12.09 -0.70 -0.56
N ALA A 123 -11.63 0.56 -0.76
CA ALA A 123 -10.78 0.91 -1.89
C ALA A 123 -9.46 0.10 -1.91
N LEU A 124 -9.04 -0.38 -0.75
CA LEU A 124 -7.97 -1.37 -0.61
C LEU A 124 -8.51 -2.82 -0.66
N ARG A 125 -9.84 -2.99 -0.68
CA ARG A 125 -10.51 -4.29 -0.84
C ARG A 125 -10.80 -4.62 -2.31
N ASN A 126 -10.29 -3.84 -3.26
CA ASN A 126 -10.33 -4.29 -4.64
C ASN A 126 -9.55 -5.59 -4.73
N ASN A 127 -10.33 -6.60 -4.45
CA ASN A 127 -10.16 -7.97 -4.83
C ASN A 127 -8.79 -8.54 -4.53
N GLU A 128 -8.90 -9.56 -3.77
CA GLU A 128 -7.83 -10.46 -3.43
C GLU A 128 -7.01 -9.88 -2.27
N THR A 129 -7.26 -10.45 -1.13
CA THR A 129 -6.17 -10.68 -0.21
C THR A 129 -5.07 -11.26 -1.06
N ILE A 130 -4.21 -10.39 -1.63
CA ILE A 130 -3.05 -10.84 -2.37
C ILE A 130 -2.20 -11.52 -1.31
N VAL A 131 -2.30 -12.82 -1.27
CA VAL A 131 -1.42 -13.65 -0.49
C VAL A 131 -0.06 -13.50 -1.16
N THR A 132 0.68 -12.48 -0.74
CA THR A 132 1.98 -12.09 -1.32
C THR A 132 3.06 -13.14 -1.09
N ASN A 133 2.75 -14.15 -0.29
CA ASN A 133 3.62 -15.28 -0.03
C ASN A 133 2.98 -16.54 -0.65
N THR A 134 3.60 -17.09 -1.68
CA THR A 134 3.18 -18.32 -2.35
C THR A 134 2.92 -19.44 -1.35
N ARG A 135 3.72 -19.54 -0.28
CA ARG A 135 3.51 -20.52 0.80
C ARG A 135 2.15 -20.33 1.49
N HIS A 136 1.74 -19.09 1.77
CA HIS A 136 0.44 -18.82 2.41
C HIS A 136 -0.71 -19.18 1.46
N TYR A 137 -0.56 -18.90 0.16
CA TYR A 137 -1.54 -19.28 -0.84
C TYR A 137 -1.71 -20.80 -0.91
N ASP A 138 -0.59 -21.54 -0.99
CA ASP A 138 -0.61 -23.00 -1.02
C ASP A 138 -1.22 -23.59 0.25
N SER A 139 -0.89 -23.03 1.43
CA SER A 139 -1.48 -23.46 2.70
C SER A 139 -2.98 -23.17 2.76
N LEU A 140 -3.45 -22.03 2.23
CA LEU A 140 -4.88 -21.72 2.16
C LEU A 140 -5.64 -22.66 1.22
N LEU A 141 -5.06 -23.02 0.08
CA LEU A 141 -5.66 -23.98 -0.84
C LEU A 141 -5.80 -25.36 -0.18
N LYS A 142 -4.75 -25.83 0.52
CA LYS A 142 -4.80 -27.08 1.25
C LYS A 142 -5.85 -27.06 2.36
N ALA A 143 -5.88 -25.97 3.17
CA ALA A 143 -6.90 -25.82 4.20
C ALA A 143 -8.32 -25.83 3.63
N LEU A 144 -8.53 -25.19 2.46
CA LEU A 144 -9.82 -25.19 1.78
C LEU A 144 -10.25 -26.61 1.34
N ASP A 145 -9.32 -27.38 0.77
CA ASP A 145 -9.55 -28.76 0.37
C ASP A 145 -10.00 -29.63 1.57
N GLU A 146 -9.29 -29.53 2.69
CA GLU A 146 -9.61 -30.26 3.92
C GLU A 146 -11.00 -29.83 4.47
N ILE A 147 -11.33 -28.55 4.47
CA ILE A 147 -12.66 -28.06 4.89
C ILE A 147 -13.77 -28.59 3.97
N GLN A 148 -13.51 -28.70 2.67
CA GLN A 148 -14.48 -29.29 1.73
C GLN A 148 -14.71 -30.78 2.01
N LYS A 149 -13.66 -31.55 2.37
CA LYS A 149 -13.80 -32.93 2.81
C LYS A 149 -14.65 -33.06 4.07
N VAL A 150 -14.41 -32.19 5.07
CA VAL A 150 -15.24 -32.13 6.30
C VAL A 150 -16.71 -31.83 5.96
N LYS A 151 -16.96 -30.85 5.09
CA LYS A 151 -18.31 -30.53 4.65
C LYS A 151 -18.98 -31.74 4.00
N HIS A 152 -18.32 -32.40 3.07
CA HIS A 152 -18.82 -33.60 2.41
C HIS A 152 -19.06 -34.74 3.41
N GLY A 153 -18.17 -34.92 4.37
CA GLY A 153 -18.31 -35.90 5.45
C GLY A 153 -19.57 -35.67 6.31
N LEU A 154 -19.87 -34.40 6.62
CA LEU A 154 -21.10 -34.02 7.32
C LEU A 154 -22.36 -34.31 6.49
N GLU A 155 -22.34 -34.02 5.19
CA GLU A 155 -23.45 -34.28 4.27
C GLU A 155 -23.71 -35.79 4.07
N THR A 156 -22.67 -36.62 4.18
CA THR A 156 -22.73 -38.07 3.98
C THR A 156 -22.78 -38.86 5.28
N ASN A 157 -22.88 -38.19 6.45
CA ASN A 157 -22.91 -38.82 7.78
C ASN A 157 -21.67 -39.72 8.06
N LEU A 158 -20.48 -39.27 7.61
CA LEU A 158 -19.24 -39.94 7.97
C LEU A 158 -18.97 -39.85 9.48
N SER A 159 -18.23 -40.83 10.00
CA SER A 159 -17.88 -40.85 11.43
C SER A 159 -17.05 -39.62 11.81
N SER A 160 -17.30 -39.07 13.01
CA SER A 160 -16.59 -37.89 13.51
C SER A 160 -15.07 -38.11 13.63
N ASP A 161 -14.60 -39.32 13.80
CA ASP A 161 -13.17 -39.65 13.89
C ASP A 161 -12.44 -39.40 12.57
N LEU A 162 -13.09 -39.73 11.44
CA LEU A 162 -12.51 -39.47 10.12
C LEU A 162 -12.47 -37.98 9.81
N MET A 163 -13.53 -37.24 10.14
CA MET A 163 -13.56 -35.77 9.95
C MET A 163 -12.57 -35.04 10.87
N ALA A 164 -12.25 -35.61 12.04
CA ALA A 164 -11.30 -34.99 12.96
C ALA A 164 -9.88 -34.93 12.39
N LEU A 165 -9.49 -35.83 11.49
CA LEU A 165 -8.20 -35.76 10.78
C LEU A 165 -8.15 -34.59 9.81
N ASP A 166 -9.19 -34.43 9.01
CA ASP A 166 -9.27 -33.34 8.03
C ASP A 166 -9.32 -31.96 8.73
N ILE A 167 -10.03 -31.87 9.86
CA ILE A 167 -10.07 -30.64 10.69
C ILE A 167 -8.68 -30.31 11.24
N ARG A 168 -7.93 -31.30 11.74
CA ARG A 168 -6.57 -31.09 12.25
C ARG A 168 -5.63 -30.62 11.16
N GLU A 169 -5.72 -31.20 9.96
CA GLU A 169 -4.91 -30.80 8.83
C GLU A 169 -5.23 -29.36 8.40
N ALA A 170 -6.51 -28.99 8.33
CA ALA A 170 -6.91 -27.61 8.05
C ALA A 170 -6.34 -26.62 9.10
N LEU A 171 -6.42 -26.95 10.38
CA LEU A 171 -5.85 -26.15 11.48
C LEU A 171 -4.33 -26.04 11.38
N PHE A 172 -3.64 -27.13 11.01
CA PHE A 172 -2.20 -27.13 10.78
C PHE A 172 -1.82 -26.15 9.65
N GLN A 173 -2.52 -26.19 8.53
CA GLN A 173 -2.28 -25.27 7.41
C GLN A 173 -2.51 -23.81 7.80
N PHE A 174 -3.51 -23.48 8.63
CA PHE A 174 -3.69 -22.15 9.21
C PHE A 174 -2.55 -21.78 10.18
N GLY A 175 -2.07 -22.72 10.98
CA GLY A 175 -0.94 -22.53 11.89
C GLY A 175 0.35 -22.12 11.15
N LEU A 176 0.60 -22.70 9.98
CA LEU A 176 1.74 -22.33 9.12
C LEU A 176 1.67 -20.87 8.63
N ILE A 177 0.46 -20.34 8.42
CA ILE A 177 0.25 -18.95 7.99
C ILE A 177 0.41 -17.98 9.16
N THR A 178 -0.12 -18.34 10.34
CA THR A 178 -0.10 -17.47 11.54
C THR A 178 1.22 -17.54 12.30
N GLY A 179 2.14 -18.46 11.93
CA GLY A 179 3.39 -18.69 12.63
C GLY A 179 3.25 -19.44 13.96
N GLN A 180 2.10 -20.07 14.21
CA GLN A 180 1.88 -20.92 15.40
C GLN A 180 2.45 -22.33 15.25
N VAL A 181 2.80 -22.71 14.03
CA VAL A 181 3.50 -23.97 13.71
C VAL A 181 4.74 -23.62 12.92
N THR A 182 5.92 -23.94 13.44
CA THR A 182 7.20 -23.89 12.72
C THR A 182 7.48 -25.25 12.09
N ASN A 183 7.87 -25.24 10.80
CA ASN A 183 8.48 -26.44 10.21
C ASN A 183 9.90 -26.55 10.79
N ASP A 184 10.09 -27.39 11.80
CA ASP A 184 11.39 -27.91 12.18
C ASP A 184 11.76 -29.10 11.27
#